data_f5503fe41d21c335d2cd3ea064c0d705
#
_entry.id   f5503fe41d21c335d2cd3ea064c0d705
#
_cell.length_a   1.000
_cell.length_b   1.000
_cell.length_c   1.000
_cell.angle_alpha   90.00
_cell.angle_beta   90.00
_cell.angle_gamma   90.00
#
_symmetry.space_group_name_H-M   'P 1'
#
loop_
_entity.id
_entity.type
_entity.pdbx_description
1 polymer ?
#
loop_
_entity_poly.entity_id
_entity_poly.type
_entity_poly.pdbx_seq_one_letter_code
_entity_poly.pdbx_strand_id
1 'polypeptide(L)'
;MMPSDHFVMFYNEMFKFLAKQDPQALDRYYARVAARQGNFTLDQYRREGLKGVYTYYCRIRVEENCDLDLDLKPDYLRLRMNKCPSLSKALDSDGGASPVYCDHCPGWCLRVLSAAGFWEVYDLESRTEPVCDEWIYTDRELCRRKYEELLAKRGPDLIRTNLDVVPPFLTNRIADSRRFEFMNPHFPKAFAFLRETDLASLPDGKVVIDGENVFANISSPTLTPFGDDGKAEAHRRYIDIHAPICGEETIGTFTMTKRELSLPFDEKDDYVLYKARCEPLSLKVGEFVAFFPPYGGHRPGCTIAATPPKGYRKVCVKVKAV
;
A
#
# COMPACT_ATOMS: atom_id res chain seq x y z
N MET A 1 7.28 26.77 24.30
CA MET A 1 7.35 25.89 23.12
C MET A 1 6.86 24.52 23.54
N MET A 2 5.83 24.01 22.89
CA MET A 2 5.29 22.66 23.18
C MET A 2 6.20 21.60 22.53
N PRO A 3 6.31 20.39 23.10
CA PRO A 3 7.15 19.32 22.50
C PRO A 3 6.85 19.04 21.03
N SER A 4 5.57 19.14 20.61
CA SER A 4 5.17 18.98 19.21
C SER A 4 5.79 20.03 18.26
N ASP A 5 6.15 21.22 18.76
CA ASP A 5 6.79 22.26 17.95
C ASP A 5 8.19 21.84 17.53
N HIS A 6 8.91 21.15 18.40
CA HIS A 6 10.24 20.61 18.07
C HIS A 6 10.19 19.57 16.96
N PHE A 7 9.17 18.70 16.94
CA PHE A 7 9.02 17.72 15.87
C PHE A 7 8.72 18.37 14.53
N VAL A 8 7.83 19.37 14.50
CA VAL A 8 7.53 20.15 13.29
C VAL A 8 8.78 20.83 12.75
N MET A 9 9.55 21.50 13.64
CA MET A 9 10.80 22.15 13.28
C MET A 9 11.84 21.15 12.75
N PHE A 10 11.99 20.00 13.43
CA PHE A 10 12.89 18.94 12.99
C PHE A 10 12.50 18.40 11.60
N TYR A 11 11.22 18.11 11.36
CA TYR A 11 10.75 17.67 10.05
C TYR A 11 11.00 18.73 8.98
N ASN A 12 10.72 19.99 9.28
CA ASN A 12 10.93 21.10 8.38
C ASN A 12 12.39 21.19 7.91
N GLU A 13 13.35 21.18 8.83
CA GLU A 13 14.78 21.25 8.53
C GLU A 13 15.27 19.96 7.83
N MET A 14 14.78 18.81 8.25
CA MET A 14 15.09 17.54 7.58
C MET A 14 14.59 17.52 6.13
N PHE A 15 13.39 18.02 5.84
CA PHE A 15 12.88 18.10 4.47
C PHE A 15 13.72 19.05 3.62
N LYS A 16 14.10 20.23 4.14
CA LYS A 16 15.04 21.15 3.48
C LYS A 16 16.37 20.47 3.15
N PHE A 17 16.91 19.72 4.11
CA PHE A 17 18.17 18.99 3.95
C PHE A 17 18.04 17.90 2.87
N LEU A 18 17.06 17.00 3.00
CA LEU A 18 16.89 15.88 2.08
C LEU A 18 16.62 16.34 0.65
N ALA A 19 15.81 17.38 0.47
CA ALA A 19 15.51 17.94 -0.86
C ALA A 19 16.76 18.49 -1.57
N LYS A 20 17.79 18.93 -0.83
CA LYS A 20 19.05 19.41 -1.38
C LYS A 20 20.05 18.29 -1.72
N GLN A 21 19.93 17.11 -1.08
CA GLN A 21 20.90 16.03 -1.26
C GLN A 21 20.64 15.21 -2.54
N ASP A 22 19.40 14.80 -2.74
CA ASP A 22 19.00 13.90 -3.81
C ASP A 22 17.49 14.03 -4.04
N PRO A 23 17.04 14.25 -5.29
CA PRO A 23 15.61 14.34 -5.60
C PRO A 23 14.78 13.15 -5.11
N GLN A 24 15.37 11.96 -5.01
CA GLN A 24 14.71 10.75 -4.53
C GLN A 24 14.81 10.55 -3.00
N ALA A 25 15.56 11.36 -2.28
CA ALA A 25 15.78 11.14 -0.85
C ALA A 25 14.50 11.29 -0.03
N LEU A 26 13.69 12.31 -0.34
CA LEU A 26 12.38 12.50 0.28
C LEU A 26 11.42 11.37 -0.06
N ASP A 27 11.39 10.93 -1.31
CA ASP A 27 10.54 9.83 -1.75
C ASP A 27 10.85 8.53 -1.00
N ARG A 28 12.13 8.19 -0.86
CA ARG A 28 12.58 7.04 -0.05
C ARG A 28 12.20 7.19 1.43
N TYR A 29 12.28 8.41 1.97
CA TYR A 29 11.86 8.69 3.34
C TYR A 29 10.36 8.47 3.50
N TYR A 30 9.53 9.04 2.62
CA TYR A 30 8.08 8.90 2.65
C TYR A 30 7.64 7.43 2.51
N ALA A 31 8.29 6.67 1.64
CA ALA A 31 8.03 5.24 1.50
C ALA A 31 8.26 4.46 2.80
N ARG A 32 9.30 4.82 3.58
CA ARG A 32 9.57 4.19 4.89
C ARG A 32 8.53 4.57 5.94
N VAL A 33 8.11 5.84 5.96
CA VAL A 33 7.05 6.30 6.86
C VAL A 33 5.76 5.57 6.54
N ALA A 34 5.38 5.48 5.25
CA ALA A 34 4.19 4.77 4.80
C ALA A 34 4.20 3.29 5.20
N ALA A 35 5.32 2.59 4.99
CA ALA A 35 5.46 1.19 5.39
C ALA A 35 5.25 1.00 6.90
N ARG A 36 5.81 1.91 7.72
CA ARG A 36 5.64 1.85 9.17
C ARG A 36 4.22 2.19 9.63
N GLN A 37 3.61 3.22 9.03
CA GLN A 37 2.23 3.61 9.31
C GLN A 37 1.25 2.52 8.89
N GLY A 38 1.50 1.84 7.78
CA GLY A 38 0.70 0.72 7.31
C GLY A 38 0.54 -0.39 8.36
N ASN A 39 1.57 -0.68 9.15
CA ASN A 39 1.49 -1.67 10.22
C ASN A 39 0.39 -1.36 11.27
N PHE A 40 -0.01 -0.10 11.40
CA PHE A 40 -1.03 0.32 12.37
C PHE A 40 -2.40 0.56 11.74
N THR A 41 -2.47 0.86 10.45
CA THR A 41 -3.68 1.36 9.80
C THR A 41 -4.26 0.43 8.74
N LEU A 42 -3.41 -0.34 8.01
CA LEU A 42 -3.87 -1.16 6.88
C LEU A 42 -4.93 -2.19 7.27
N ASP A 43 -4.76 -2.88 8.38
CA ASP A 43 -5.71 -3.89 8.84
C ASP A 43 -7.08 -3.27 9.12
N GLN A 44 -7.12 -2.12 9.78
CA GLN A 44 -8.35 -1.37 10.02
C GLN A 44 -8.99 -0.88 8.72
N TYR A 45 -8.21 -0.29 7.83
CA TYR A 45 -8.70 0.23 6.55
C TYR A 45 -9.29 -0.88 5.66
N ARG A 46 -8.66 -2.03 5.65
CA ARG A 46 -9.12 -3.21 4.89
C ARG A 46 -10.39 -3.82 5.45
N ARG A 47 -10.49 -3.97 6.79
CA ARG A 47 -11.66 -4.56 7.43
C ARG A 47 -12.88 -3.65 7.38
N GLU A 48 -12.70 -2.36 7.62
CA GLU A 48 -13.79 -1.42 7.87
C GLU A 48 -14.08 -0.50 6.66
N GLY A 49 -13.24 -0.56 5.62
CA GLY A 49 -13.41 0.28 4.43
C GLY A 49 -13.21 1.77 4.75
N LEU A 50 -13.94 2.63 4.06
CA LEU A 50 -13.90 4.09 4.30
C LEU A 50 -14.25 4.47 5.74
N LYS A 51 -15.07 3.67 6.43
CA LYS A 51 -15.40 3.90 7.84
C LYS A 51 -14.16 3.74 8.72
N GLY A 52 -13.27 2.79 8.42
CA GLY A 52 -12.01 2.61 9.14
C GLY A 52 -11.08 3.81 8.97
N VAL A 53 -10.99 4.34 7.74
CA VAL A 53 -10.25 5.57 7.45
C VAL A 53 -10.86 6.76 8.21
N TYR A 54 -12.17 6.94 8.13
CA TYR A 54 -12.90 7.98 8.87
C TYR A 54 -12.63 7.92 10.39
N THR A 55 -12.71 6.73 10.99
CA THR A 55 -12.46 6.53 12.42
C THR A 55 -11.02 6.91 12.80
N TYR A 56 -10.05 6.57 11.96
CA TYR A 56 -8.66 6.96 12.15
C TYR A 56 -8.52 8.50 12.16
N TYR A 57 -9.08 9.20 11.18
CA TYR A 57 -8.98 10.66 11.10
C TYR A 57 -9.80 11.39 12.19
N CYS A 58 -10.90 10.80 12.68
CA CYS A 58 -11.59 11.31 13.87
C CYS A 58 -10.66 11.35 15.09
N ARG A 59 -9.82 10.30 15.25
CA ARG A 59 -8.83 10.25 16.33
C ARG A 59 -7.72 11.28 16.11
N ILE A 60 -7.14 11.35 14.90
CA ILE A 60 -6.12 12.35 14.55
C ILE A 60 -6.61 13.76 14.79
N ARG A 61 -7.86 14.09 14.43
CA ARG A 61 -8.47 15.41 14.68
C ARG A 61 -8.38 15.81 16.14
N VAL A 62 -8.60 14.86 17.04
CA VAL A 62 -8.55 15.11 18.51
C VAL A 62 -7.11 15.17 19.02
N GLU A 63 -6.29 14.16 18.67
CA GLU A 63 -4.92 14.01 19.16
C GLU A 63 -4.00 15.14 18.69
N GLU A 64 -4.16 15.58 17.43
CA GLU A 64 -3.36 16.65 16.82
C GLU A 64 -4.00 18.04 16.97
N ASN A 65 -5.19 18.12 17.58
CA ASN A 65 -5.97 19.36 17.70
C ASN A 65 -6.14 20.05 16.34
N CYS A 66 -6.51 19.28 15.32
CA CYS A 66 -6.71 19.78 13.96
C CYS A 66 -8.08 20.41 13.77
N ASP A 67 -8.14 21.55 13.08
CA ASP A 67 -9.39 22.08 12.53
C ASP A 67 -9.70 21.36 11.21
N LEU A 68 -10.33 20.18 11.34
CA LEU A 68 -10.54 19.21 10.29
C LEU A 68 -12.02 18.83 10.20
N ASP A 69 -12.64 19.10 9.06
CA ASP A 69 -13.97 18.60 8.71
C ASP A 69 -13.87 17.23 8.01
N LEU A 70 -14.76 16.33 8.39
CA LEU A 70 -14.83 14.98 7.86
C LEU A 70 -16.23 14.71 7.30
N ASP A 71 -16.34 14.44 6.01
CA ASP A 71 -17.61 14.10 5.34
C ASP A 71 -17.53 12.71 4.73
N LEU A 72 -18.14 11.72 5.41
CA LEU A 72 -18.18 10.33 4.97
C LEU A 72 -19.43 10.06 4.15
N LYS A 73 -19.25 9.62 2.91
CA LYS A 73 -20.29 9.16 1.98
C LYS A 73 -20.10 7.67 1.64
N PRO A 74 -21.07 7.02 1.01
CA PRO A 74 -20.94 5.60 0.65
C PRO A 74 -19.74 5.28 -0.24
N ASP A 75 -19.34 6.19 -1.14
CA ASP A 75 -18.34 6.01 -2.19
C ASP A 75 -17.07 6.85 -1.99
N TYR A 76 -17.09 7.83 -1.08
CA TYR A 76 -15.91 8.61 -0.73
C TYR A 76 -15.91 9.12 0.72
N LEU A 77 -14.72 9.47 1.18
CA LEU A 77 -14.48 10.28 2.37
C LEU A 77 -13.77 11.56 1.94
N ARG A 78 -14.32 12.72 2.32
CA ARG A 78 -13.66 14.02 2.19
C ARG A 78 -13.10 14.45 3.54
N LEU A 79 -11.86 14.97 3.51
CA LEU A 79 -11.19 15.58 4.65
C LEU A 79 -10.82 17.02 4.27
N ARG A 80 -11.38 17.98 4.98
CA ARG A 80 -11.08 19.40 4.77
C ARG A 80 -10.28 19.91 5.95
N MET A 81 -9.01 20.21 5.76
CA MET A 81 -8.16 20.86 6.74
C MET A 81 -8.36 22.38 6.64
N ASN A 82 -9.09 22.95 7.58
CA ASN A 82 -9.36 24.39 7.66
C ASN A 82 -8.16 25.16 8.23
N LYS A 83 -7.43 24.53 9.16
CA LYS A 83 -6.17 25.06 9.70
C LYS A 83 -5.22 23.92 10.06
N CYS A 84 -4.20 23.72 9.22
CA CYS A 84 -3.16 22.74 9.47
C CYS A 84 -2.22 23.20 10.61
N PRO A 85 -2.21 22.53 11.76
CA PRO A 85 -1.36 22.91 12.88
C PRO A 85 0.13 22.77 12.55
N SER A 86 0.47 21.79 11.75
CA SER A 86 1.86 21.48 11.37
C SER A 86 2.44 22.56 10.43
N LEU A 87 1.73 22.90 9.34
CA LEU A 87 2.20 23.94 8.42
C LEU A 87 2.20 25.32 9.10
N SER A 88 1.19 25.64 9.94
CA SER A 88 1.16 26.90 10.70
C SER A 88 2.44 27.07 11.51
N LYS A 89 2.87 26.05 12.24
CA LYS A 89 4.11 26.08 13.04
C LYS A 89 5.36 26.19 12.19
N ALA A 90 5.41 25.52 11.03
CA ALA A 90 6.55 25.63 10.12
C ALA A 90 6.67 27.05 9.51
N LEU A 91 5.54 27.69 9.19
CA LEU A 91 5.50 29.07 8.69
C LEU A 91 5.90 30.09 9.75
N ASP A 92 5.50 29.89 11.01
CA ASP A 92 5.84 30.77 12.15
C ASP A 92 7.31 30.65 12.59
N SER A 93 8.08 29.74 12.01
CA SER A 93 9.49 29.56 12.36
C SER A 93 10.37 30.61 11.68
N ASP A 94 11.45 31.06 12.33
CA ASP A 94 12.42 32.02 11.79
C ASP A 94 13.07 31.51 10.48
N GLY A 95 13.18 30.20 10.31
CA GLY A 95 13.70 29.55 9.11
C GLY A 95 12.70 29.42 7.97
N GLY A 96 11.41 29.75 8.19
CA GLY A 96 10.31 29.54 7.26
C GLY A 96 10.03 28.07 6.94
N ALA A 97 8.88 27.80 6.32
CA ALA A 97 8.52 26.45 5.87
C ALA A 97 9.35 26.00 4.68
N SER A 98 9.70 24.71 4.64
CA SER A 98 10.28 24.08 3.45
C SER A 98 9.32 24.22 2.25
N PRO A 99 9.78 24.55 1.04
CA PRO A 99 8.93 24.58 -0.17
C PRO A 99 8.21 23.25 -0.43
N VAL A 100 8.77 22.15 0.03
CA VAL A 100 8.22 20.79 -0.12
C VAL A 100 7.56 20.28 1.16
N TYR A 101 7.28 21.16 2.13
CA TYR A 101 6.74 20.75 3.43
C TYR A 101 5.43 19.97 3.27
N CYS A 102 4.48 20.50 2.50
CA CYS A 102 3.17 19.88 2.32
C CYS A 102 3.19 18.57 1.52
N ASP A 103 4.28 18.23 0.82
CA ASP A 103 4.39 16.98 0.08
C ASP A 103 4.52 15.75 1.00
N HIS A 104 4.75 15.94 2.31
CA HIS A 104 4.88 14.82 3.24
C HIS A 104 3.57 14.07 3.46
N CYS A 105 2.44 14.76 3.65
CA CYS A 105 1.14 14.11 3.86
C CYS A 105 0.77 13.20 2.67
N PRO A 106 0.64 13.69 1.42
CA PRO A 106 0.41 12.81 0.29
C PRO A 106 1.57 11.81 0.10
N GLY A 107 2.80 12.19 0.43
CA GLY A 107 3.98 11.33 0.30
C GLY A 107 3.86 9.98 0.98
N TRP A 108 3.23 9.90 2.14
CA TRP A 108 2.98 8.62 2.83
C TRP A 108 1.52 8.16 2.77
N CYS A 109 0.50 9.07 2.84
CA CYS A 109 -0.91 8.69 2.83
C CYS A 109 -1.30 7.99 1.53
N LEU A 110 -0.92 8.52 0.36
CA LEU A 110 -1.19 7.92 -0.94
C LEU A 110 -0.73 6.46 -1.02
N ARG A 111 0.44 6.14 -0.45
CA ARG A 111 0.99 4.79 -0.44
C ARG A 111 0.22 3.83 0.46
N VAL A 112 -0.18 4.30 1.63
CA VAL A 112 -0.95 3.49 2.59
C VAL A 112 -2.35 3.21 2.05
N LEU A 113 -3.02 4.24 1.51
CA LEU A 113 -4.35 4.12 0.93
C LEU A 113 -4.33 3.26 -0.35
N SER A 114 -3.31 3.41 -1.19
CA SER A 114 -3.10 2.53 -2.34
C SER A 114 -2.97 1.06 -1.93
N ALA A 115 -2.16 0.77 -0.91
CA ALA A 115 -1.99 -0.59 -0.37
C ALA A 115 -3.28 -1.14 0.28
N ALA A 116 -4.18 -0.27 0.75
CA ALA A 116 -5.51 -0.63 1.24
C ALA A 116 -6.57 -0.76 0.14
N GLY A 117 -6.23 -0.36 -1.10
CA GLY A 117 -7.12 -0.41 -2.26
C GLY A 117 -8.06 0.77 -2.37
N PHE A 118 -7.65 1.93 -1.89
CA PHE A 118 -8.33 3.21 -2.08
C PHE A 118 -7.58 4.09 -3.07
N TRP A 119 -8.33 4.98 -3.73
CA TRP A 119 -7.80 6.02 -4.58
C TRP A 119 -8.02 7.37 -3.95
N GLU A 120 -6.99 8.20 -4.03
CA GLU A 120 -6.96 9.47 -3.34
C GLU A 120 -6.57 10.60 -4.28
N VAL A 121 -7.23 11.75 -4.12
CA VAL A 121 -6.81 13.03 -4.65
C VAL A 121 -6.59 13.99 -3.51
N TYR A 122 -5.42 14.60 -3.48
CA TYR A 122 -4.99 15.57 -2.50
C TYR A 122 -4.83 16.93 -3.19
N ASP A 123 -5.63 17.93 -2.79
CA ASP A 123 -5.50 19.34 -3.19
C ASP A 123 -4.77 20.09 -2.07
N LEU A 124 -3.50 20.40 -2.29
CA LEU A 124 -2.72 21.18 -1.34
C LEU A 124 -3.23 22.61 -1.22
N GLU A 125 -4.02 23.09 -2.18
CA GLU A 125 -4.55 24.45 -2.32
C GLU A 125 -3.49 25.55 -2.28
N SER A 126 -2.61 25.53 -1.31
CA SER A 126 -1.51 26.49 -1.10
C SER A 126 -0.34 25.79 -0.38
N ARG A 127 0.87 26.31 -0.60
CA ARG A 127 2.07 25.90 0.15
C ARG A 127 2.44 26.91 1.25
N THR A 128 1.75 28.05 1.29
CA THR A 128 2.00 29.15 2.21
C THR A 128 0.82 29.45 3.13
N GLU A 129 -0.33 28.82 2.89
CA GLU A 129 -1.49 28.88 3.75
C GLU A 129 -1.81 27.48 4.31
N PRO A 130 -2.14 27.37 5.60
CA PRO A 130 -2.29 26.09 6.28
C PRO A 130 -3.65 25.42 6.00
N VAL A 131 -4.03 25.29 4.74
CA VAL A 131 -5.28 24.70 4.27
C VAL A 131 -5.01 23.63 3.24
N CYS A 132 -5.82 22.58 3.21
CA CYS A 132 -5.81 21.58 2.15
C CYS A 132 -7.12 20.79 2.13
N ASP A 133 -7.34 20.04 1.06
CA ASP A 133 -8.53 19.22 0.88
C ASP A 133 -8.12 17.85 0.32
N GLU A 134 -8.78 16.80 0.76
CA GLU A 134 -8.42 15.42 0.44
C GLU A 134 -9.69 14.62 0.18
N TRP A 135 -9.72 13.84 -0.90
CA TRP A 135 -10.83 12.95 -1.24
C TRP A 135 -10.31 11.54 -1.42
N ILE A 136 -10.86 10.60 -0.65
CA ILE A 136 -10.52 9.19 -0.67
C ILE A 136 -11.73 8.41 -1.22
N TYR A 137 -11.53 7.71 -2.32
CA TYR A 137 -12.57 7.01 -3.07
C TYR A 137 -12.42 5.50 -2.99
N THR A 138 -13.56 4.80 -3.06
CA THR A 138 -13.60 3.35 -3.28
C THR A 138 -13.58 2.99 -4.77
N ASP A 139 -13.85 3.95 -5.65
CA ASP A 139 -13.89 3.79 -7.09
C ASP A 139 -12.84 4.68 -7.78
N ARG A 140 -12.03 4.06 -8.65
CA ARG A 140 -10.93 4.73 -9.35
C ARG A 140 -11.45 5.81 -10.31
N GLU A 141 -12.55 5.55 -10.99
CA GLU A 141 -13.09 6.47 -12.00
C GLU A 141 -13.66 7.74 -11.37
N LEU A 142 -14.31 7.61 -10.19
CA LEU A 142 -14.74 8.78 -9.42
C LEU A 142 -13.53 9.61 -8.95
N CYS A 143 -12.47 8.95 -8.50
CA CYS A 143 -11.22 9.60 -8.13
C CYS A 143 -10.59 10.33 -9.34
N ARG A 144 -10.55 9.69 -10.52
CA ARG A 144 -10.00 10.27 -11.75
C ARG A 144 -10.76 11.53 -12.16
N ARG A 145 -12.09 11.52 -12.12
CA ARG A 145 -12.91 12.72 -12.43
C ARG A 145 -12.62 13.87 -11.47
N LYS A 146 -12.48 13.58 -10.18
CA LYS A 146 -12.10 14.59 -9.18
C LYS A 146 -10.69 15.12 -9.44
N TYR A 147 -9.75 14.26 -9.78
CA TYR A 147 -8.39 14.67 -10.13
C TYR A 147 -8.37 15.62 -11.35
N GLU A 148 -9.09 15.28 -12.41
CA GLU A 148 -9.19 16.13 -13.63
C GLU A 148 -9.83 17.49 -13.33
N GLU A 149 -10.90 17.52 -12.52
CA GLU A 149 -11.55 18.76 -12.04
C GLU A 149 -10.56 19.65 -11.30
N LEU A 150 -9.84 19.10 -10.34
CA LEU A 150 -8.90 19.86 -9.52
C LEU A 150 -7.65 20.27 -10.28
N LEU A 151 -7.15 19.40 -11.15
CA LEU A 151 -6.01 19.70 -12.02
C LEU A 151 -6.30 20.90 -12.92
N ALA A 152 -7.49 20.97 -13.51
CA ALA A 152 -7.94 22.11 -14.31
C ALA A 152 -8.06 23.41 -13.50
N LYS A 153 -8.43 23.30 -12.20
CA LYS A 153 -8.60 24.44 -11.31
C LYS A 153 -7.29 24.98 -10.74
N ARG A 154 -6.37 24.09 -10.35
CA ARG A 154 -5.18 24.41 -9.54
C ARG A 154 -3.85 24.25 -10.29
N GLY A 155 -3.80 23.41 -11.32
CA GLY A 155 -2.57 22.97 -11.96
C GLY A 155 -1.84 21.84 -11.21
N PRO A 156 -0.81 21.24 -11.84
CA PRO A 156 -0.17 20.00 -11.37
C PRO A 156 0.67 20.18 -10.09
N ASP A 157 1.12 21.39 -9.79
CA ASP A 157 2.03 21.63 -8.66
C ASP A 157 1.36 21.45 -7.29
N LEU A 158 0.03 21.60 -7.24
CA LEU A 158 -0.75 21.54 -6.00
C LEU A 158 -1.59 20.27 -5.86
N ILE A 159 -1.69 19.44 -6.89
CA ILE A 159 -2.50 18.21 -6.86
C ILE A 159 -1.62 16.99 -6.77
N ARG A 160 -1.99 16.07 -5.88
CA ARG A 160 -1.34 14.76 -5.74
C ARG A 160 -2.39 13.66 -5.80
N THR A 161 -2.02 12.52 -6.36
CA THR A 161 -2.90 11.35 -6.48
C THR A 161 -2.11 10.05 -6.54
N ASN A 162 -2.76 8.94 -6.24
CA ASN A 162 -2.22 7.60 -6.43
C ASN A 162 -2.81 6.88 -7.65
N LEU A 163 -3.47 7.60 -8.55
CA LEU A 163 -4.10 7.00 -9.74
C LEU A 163 -3.13 6.23 -10.65
N ASP A 164 -1.88 6.69 -10.72
CA ASP A 164 -0.83 6.08 -11.54
C ASP A 164 0.19 5.28 -10.71
N VAL A 165 -0.05 5.16 -9.41
CA VAL A 165 0.82 4.38 -8.53
C VAL A 165 0.39 2.93 -8.58
N VAL A 166 1.19 2.07 -9.23
CA VAL A 166 1.11 0.63 -9.02
C VAL A 166 1.82 0.33 -7.71
N PRO A 167 1.11 -0.07 -6.65
CA PRO A 167 1.77 -0.39 -5.39
C PRO A 167 2.67 -1.63 -5.59
N PRO A 168 3.75 -1.81 -4.80
CA PRO A 168 4.55 -3.02 -4.86
C PRO A 168 3.72 -4.26 -4.52
N PHE A 169 2.71 -4.12 -3.69
CA PHE A 169 1.69 -5.15 -3.44
C PHE A 169 0.35 -4.52 -3.10
N LEU A 170 -0.72 -5.28 -3.34
CA LEU A 170 -2.10 -4.95 -3.05
C LEU A 170 -2.71 -6.06 -2.22
N THR A 171 -3.42 -5.72 -1.16
CA THR A 171 -4.09 -6.70 -0.29
C THR A 171 -5.51 -6.29 0.03
N ASN A 172 -6.45 -7.24 -0.07
CA ASN A 172 -7.86 -7.01 0.23
C ASN A 172 -8.60 -8.35 0.43
N ARG A 173 -9.92 -8.28 0.65
CA ARG A 173 -10.78 -9.47 0.66
C ARG A 173 -11.03 -9.97 -0.76
N ILE A 174 -11.09 -11.27 -0.96
CA ILE A 174 -11.41 -11.88 -2.26
C ILE A 174 -12.79 -11.40 -2.75
N ALA A 175 -13.77 -11.26 -1.86
CA ALA A 175 -15.10 -10.76 -2.20
C ALA A 175 -15.10 -9.37 -2.85
N ASP A 176 -14.14 -8.51 -2.49
CA ASP A 176 -14.02 -7.13 -2.98
C ASP A 176 -13.08 -7.01 -4.19
N SER A 177 -12.54 -8.13 -4.71
CA SER A 177 -11.50 -8.14 -5.73
C SER A 177 -11.92 -7.55 -7.09
N ARG A 178 -13.23 -7.49 -7.40
CA ARG A 178 -13.74 -6.89 -8.65
C ARG A 178 -13.28 -5.45 -8.84
N ARG A 179 -13.12 -4.70 -7.78
CA ARG A 179 -12.67 -3.30 -7.81
C ARG A 179 -11.23 -3.10 -8.29
N PHE A 180 -10.45 -4.18 -8.41
CA PHE A 180 -9.06 -4.16 -8.85
C PHE A 180 -8.86 -4.78 -10.25
N GLU A 181 -9.91 -5.30 -10.88
CA GLU A 181 -9.84 -6.01 -12.17
C GLU A 181 -9.33 -5.11 -13.30
N PHE A 182 -9.50 -3.79 -13.18
CA PHE A 182 -8.97 -2.83 -14.16
C PHE A 182 -7.43 -2.73 -14.18
N MET A 183 -6.74 -3.15 -13.12
CA MET A 183 -5.28 -2.97 -12.98
C MET A 183 -4.47 -3.88 -13.92
N ASN A 184 -5.08 -4.97 -14.41
CA ASN A 184 -4.44 -5.88 -15.37
C ASN A 184 -5.53 -6.57 -16.20
N PRO A 185 -5.39 -6.68 -17.54
CA PRO A 185 -6.42 -7.29 -18.41
C PRO A 185 -6.72 -8.77 -18.11
N HIS A 186 -5.85 -9.43 -17.35
CA HIS A 186 -6.03 -10.83 -16.95
C HIS A 186 -6.61 -10.98 -15.54
N PHE A 187 -6.70 -9.91 -14.75
CA PHE A 187 -7.27 -9.93 -13.40
C PHE A 187 -8.72 -10.39 -13.34
N PRO A 188 -9.62 -10.04 -14.29
CA PRO A 188 -10.99 -10.55 -14.26
C PRO A 188 -11.07 -12.08 -14.16
N LYS A 189 -10.25 -12.80 -14.94
CA LYS A 189 -10.20 -14.27 -14.90
C LYS A 189 -9.57 -14.81 -13.61
N ALA A 190 -8.49 -14.19 -13.16
CA ALA A 190 -7.79 -14.57 -11.93
C ALA A 190 -8.68 -14.39 -10.69
N PHE A 191 -9.34 -13.26 -10.57
CA PHE A 191 -10.21 -12.98 -9.44
C PHE A 191 -11.55 -13.73 -9.50
N ALA A 192 -12.11 -13.97 -10.70
CA ALA A 192 -13.27 -14.86 -10.86
C ALA A 192 -12.94 -16.27 -10.36
N PHE A 193 -11.77 -16.81 -10.73
CA PHE A 193 -11.31 -18.11 -10.23
C PHE A 193 -11.24 -18.15 -8.70
N LEU A 194 -10.68 -17.13 -8.06
CA LEU A 194 -10.60 -17.07 -6.58
C LEU A 194 -11.97 -16.94 -5.90
N ARG A 195 -12.93 -16.24 -6.51
CA ARG A 195 -14.26 -16.02 -5.92
C ARG A 195 -15.25 -17.17 -6.14
N GLU A 196 -15.16 -17.83 -7.28
CA GLU A 196 -16.23 -18.67 -7.81
C GLU A 196 -15.87 -20.18 -7.77
N THR A 197 -14.59 -20.52 -7.58
CA THR A 197 -14.13 -21.91 -7.54
C THR A 197 -14.10 -22.42 -6.10
N ASP A 198 -14.60 -23.65 -5.89
CA ASP A 198 -14.37 -24.36 -4.63
C ASP A 198 -12.90 -24.83 -4.56
N LEU A 199 -12.04 -23.92 -4.10
CA LEU A 199 -10.59 -24.13 -4.01
C LEU A 199 -10.23 -25.30 -3.06
N ALA A 200 -11.11 -25.61 -2.10
CA ALA A 200 -10.86 -26.67 -1.12
C ALA A 200 -10.96 -28.06 -1.78
N SER A 201 -11.79 -28.20 -2.81
CA SER A 201 -11.98 -29.47 -3.52
C SER A 201 -10.88 -29.80 -4.54
N LEU A 202 -10.11 -28.80 -4.98
CA LEU A 202 -9.08 -28.99 -5.98
C LEU A 202 -7.86 -29.74 -5.40
N PRO A 203 -7.20 -30.65 -6.14
CA PRO A 203 -5.95 -31.26 -5.68
C PRO A 203 -4.78 -30.25 -5.69
N ASP A 204 -3.73 -30.56 -4.95
CA ASP A 204 -2.46 -29.83 -5.06
C ASP A 204 -1.89 -29.99 -6.46
N GLY A 205 -1.33 -28.93 -7.02
CA GLY A 205 -0.76 -28.89 -8.34
C GLY A 205 -1.10 -27.63 -9.14
N LYS A 206 -0.77 -27.65 -10.43
CA LYS A 206 -1.03 -26.52 -11.35
C LYS A 206 -2.42 -26.65 -11.97
N VAL A 207 -3.17 -25.55 -11.92
CA VAL A 207 -4.48 -25.36 -12.58
C VAL A 207 -4.33 -24.28 -13.64
N VAL A 208 -4.60 -24.62 -14.90
CA VAL A 208 -4.59 -23.66 -16.01
C VAL A 208 -5.94 -22.95 -16.07
N ILE A 209 -5.94 -21.62 -16.03
CA ILE A 209 -7.15 -20.77 -16.05
C ILE A 209 -7.27 -20.11 -17.43
N ASP A 210 -6.18 -19.51 -17.93
CA ASP A 210 -6.12 -18.84 -19.24
C ASP A 210 -4.73 -19.05 -19.90
N GLY A 211 -4.39 -20.29 -20.22
CA GLY A 211 -3.11 -20.63 -20.83
C GLY A 211 -1.93 -20.18 -19.98
N GLU A 212 -1.02 -19.43 -20.60
CA GLU A 212 0.12 -18.81 -19.91
C GLU A 212 -0.19 -17.45 -19.30
N ASN A 213 -1.36 -16.87 -19.60
CA ASN A 213 -1.73 -15.56 -19.07
C ASN A 213 -2.16 -15.65 -17.60
N VAL A 214 -2.88 -16.74 -17.24
CA VAL A 214 -3.34 -16.98 -15.87
C VAL A 214 -3.31 -18.46 -15.55
N PHE A 215 -2.60 -18.83 -14.52
CA PHE A 215 -2.63 -20.17 -13.94
C PHE A 215 -2.47 -20.11 -12.43
N ALA A 216 -2.90 -21.13 -11.72
CA ALA A 216 -2.80 -21.23 -10.28
C ALA A 216 -1.93 -22.41 -9.86
N ASN A 217 -1.18 -22.27 -8.78
CA ASN A 217 -0.50 -23.33 -8.09
C ASN A 217 -1.17 -23.52 -6.74
N ILE A 218 -1.77 -24.70 -6.51
CA ILE A 218 -2.35 -25.09 -5.24
C ILE A 218 -1.33 -25.94 -4.50
N SER A 219 -1.09 -25.63 -3.23
CA SER A 219 -0.07 -26.32 -2.44
C SER A 219 -0.39 -26.36 -0.95
N SER A 220 0.16 -27.35 -0.29
CA SER A 220 0.05 -27.57 1.16
C SER A 220 1.44 -27.51 1.83
N PRO A 221 2.12 -26.35 1.81
CA PRO A 221 3.48 -26.26 2.34
C PRO A 221 3.49 -26.31 3.87
N THR A 222 4.60 -26.78 4.43
CA THR A 222 4.89 -26.56 5.85
C THR A 222 5.39 -25.13 6.03
N LEU A 223 4.71 -24.34 6.86
CA LEU A 223 5.12 -22.98 7.18
C LEU A 223 6.39 -22.99 8.05
N THR A 224 7.29 -22.05 7.77
CA THR A 224 8.52 -21.84 8.56
C THR A 224 8.35 -20.64 9.50
N PRO A 225 9.02 -20.62 10.67
CA PRO A 225 9.00 -19.44 11.52
C PRO A 225 9.44 -18.18 10.76
N PHE A 226 8.71 -17.09 10.97
CA PHE A 226 9.11 -15.78 10.43
C PHE A 226 10.34 -15.27 11.16
N GLY A 227 11.40 -14.90 10.43
CA GLY A 227 12.65 -14.41 10.98
C GLY A 227 13.46 -13.59 9.97
N ASP A 228 14.58 -13.02 10.38
CA ASP A 228 15.37 -12.07 9.59
C ASP A 228 16.30 -12.71 8.56
N ASP A 229 16.52 -14.02 8.58
CA ASP A 229 17.54 -14.75 7.82
C ASP A 229 17.07 -15.43 6.55
N GLY A 230 15.83 -15.16 6.13
CA GLY A 230 15.22 -15.82 5.00
C GLY A 230 15.46 -15.15 3.65
N LYS A 231 15.44 -16.00 2.62
CA LYS A 231 15.45 -15.55 1.24
C LYS A 231 14.05 -15.06 0.85
N ALA A 232 13.99 -13.87 0.26
CA ALA A 232 12.79 -13.30 -0.30
C ALA A 232 12.88 -13.27 -1.83
N GLU A 233 11.77 -13.39 -2.51
CA GLU A 233 11.69 -13.47 -3.97
C GLU A 233 11.04 -12.24 -4.59
N ALA A 234 11.34 -12.00 -5.87
CA ALA A 234 10.63 -11.08 -6.73
C ALA A 234 10.58 -11.64 -8.14
N HIS A 235 9.59 -11.22 -8.90
CA HIS A 235 9.31 -11.70 -10.26
C HIS A 235 9.48 -10.60 -11.30
N ARG A 236 9.50 -10.97 -12.58
CA ARG A 236 9.54 -10.03 -13.72
C ARG A 236 8.33 -10.18 -14.64
N ARG A 237 7.87 -11.42 -14.87
CA ARG A 237 6.84 -11.73 -15.85
C ARG A 237 5.44 -11.88 -15.26
N TYR A 238 5.36 -12.30 -13.99
CA TYR A 238 4.09 -12.62 -13.36
C TYR A 238 3.87 -11.81 -12.11
N ILE A 239 2.61 -11.40 -11.91
CA ILE A 239 2.06 -10.93 -10.64
C ILE A 239 1.66 -12.17 -9.86
N ASP A 240 2.08 -12.27 -8.61
CA ASP A 240 1.70 -13.35 -7.71
C ASP A 240 0.54 -12.95 -6.83
N ILE A 241 -0.59 -13.65 -6.93
CA ILE A 241 -1.73 -13.46 -6.05
C ILE A 241 -1.80 -14.63 -5.08
N HIS A 242 -1.42 -14.42 -3.83
CA HIS A 242 -1.50 -15.42 -2.77
C HIS A 242 -2.83 -15.32 -2.02
N ALA A 243 -3.46 -16.46 -1.76
CA ALA A 243 -4.66 -16.56 -0.94
C ALA A 243 -4.66 -17.88 -0.15
N PRO A 244 -4.83 -17.86 1.18
CA PRO A 244 -5.02 -19.06 1.97
C PRO A 244 -6.35 -19.75 1.64
N ILE A 245 -6.31 -21.06 1.45
CA ILE A 245 -7.48 -21.93 1.33
C ILE A 245 -7.88 -22.45 2.73
N CYS A 246 -6.87 -22.76 3.54
CA CYS A 246 -7.05 -23.20 4.92
C CYS A 246 -5.93 -22.65 5.78
N GLY A 247 -6.25 -22.18 6.98
CA GLY A 247 -5.29 -21.62 7.93
C GLY A 247 -4.93 -20.15 7.65
N GLU A 248 -3.78 -19.73 8.16
CA GLU A 248 -3.24 -18.38 8.07
C GLU A 248 -1.76 -18.43 7.70
N GLU A 249 -1.30 -17.55 6.85
CA GLU A 249 0.09 -17.37 6.45
C GLU A 249 0.61 -15.99 6.84
N THR A 250 1.85 -15.92 7.26
CA THR A 250 2.59 -14.67 7.31
C THR A 250 3.47 -14.57 6.06
N ILE A 251 3.27 -13.54 5.27
CA ILE A 251 4.12 -13.24 4.11
C ILE A 251 5.03 -12.06 4.48
N GLY A 252 6.33 -12.23 4.33
CA GLY A 252 7.28 -11.14 4.50
C GLY A 252 7.24 -10.22 3.29
N THR A 253 7.10 -8.90 3.52
CA THR A 253 7.20 -7.87 2.48
C THR A 253 8.48 -7.08 2.67
N PHE A 254 9.13 -6.64 1.60
CA PHE A 254 10.33 -5.81 1.71
C PHE A 254 10.40 -4.74 0.62
N THR A 255 11.08 -3.63 0.94
CA THR A 255 11.35 -2.60 -0.05
C THR A 255 12.59 -2.94 -0.87
N MET A 256 12.50 -2.81 -2.18
CA MET A 256 13.58 -3.13 -3.12
C MET A 256 14.84 -2.27 -2.97
N THR A 257 14.82 -1.24 -2.13
CA THR A 257 15.97 -0.36 -1.86
C THR A 257 16.97 -0.92 -0.84
N LYS A 258 16.56 -1.91 -0.03
CA LYS A 258 17.41 -2.51 1.01
C LYS A 258 17.46 -4.03 0.83
N ARG A 259 18.08 -4.46 -0.25
CA ARG A 259 18.23 -5.88 -0.56
C ARG A 259 19.65 -6.19 -0.94
N GLU A 260 20.07 -7.38 -0.62
CA GLU A 260 21.29 -7.99 -1.11
C GLU A 260 20.91 -9.13 -2.06
N LEU A 261 21.48 -9.13 -3.26
CA LEU A 261 21.24 -10.20 -4.22
C LEU A 261 21.79 -11.53 -3.65
N SER A 262 20.92 -12.51 -3.52
CA SER A 262 21.27 -13.86 -3.03
C SER A 262 21.46 -14.86 -4.17
N LEU A 263 20.56 -14.84 -5.15
CA LEU A 263 20.65 -15.61 -6.38
C LEU A 263 20.24 -14.71 -7.56
N PRO A 264 20.95 -14.79 -8.71
CA PRO A 264 20.56 -14.06 -9.91
C PRO A 264 19.18 -14.51 -10.42
N PHE A 265 18.63 -13.73 -11.34
CA PHE A 265 17.34 -14.01 -11.92
C PHE A 265 17.35 -15.34 -12.70
N ASP A 266 16.40 -16.22 -12.38
CA ASP A 266 16.12 -17.45 -13.12
C ASP A 266 15.07 -17.18 -14.19
N GLU A 267 15.49 -17.22 -15.45
CA GLU A 267 14.62 -16.97 -16.62
C GLU A 267 13.51 -18.04 -16.77
N LYS A 268 13.78 -19.27 -16.38
CA LYS A 268 12.85 -20.38 -16.53
C LYS A 268 11.72 -20.28 -15.52
N ASP A 269 12.07 -20.09 -14.26
CA ASP A 269 11.12 -20.14 -13.14
C ASP A 269 10.65 -18.74 -12.70
N ASP A 270 11.11 -17.66 -13.40
CA ASP A 270 10.70 -16.28 -13.22
C ASP A 270 10.88 -15.74 -11.79
N TYR A 271 12.03 -16.00 -11.17
CA TYR A 271 12.30 -15.43 -9.86
C TYR A 271 13.75 -14.96 -9.69
N VAL A 272 13.92 -14.03 -8.78
CA VAL A 272 15.21 -13.61 -8.26
C VAL A 272 15.15 -13.70 -6.74
N LEU A 273 16.21 -14.14 -6.07
CA LEU A 273 16.27 -14.23 -4.62
C LEU A 273 17.14 -13.14 -4.00
N TYR A 274 16.63 -12.56 -2.94
CA TYR A 274 17.30 -11.54 -2.15
C TYR A 274 17.42 -11.95 -0.68
N LYS A 275 18.51 -11.54 -0.02
CA LYS A 275 18.52 -11.40 1.43
C LYS A 275 17.94 -10.02 1.73
N ALA A 276 16.82 -9.98 2.41
CA ALA A 276 16.15 -8.74 2.75
C ALA A 276 15.50 -8.86 4.13
N ARG A 277 15.57 -7.79 4.90
CA ARG A 277 14.75 -7.67 6.09
C ARG A 277 13.31 -7.47 5.65
N CYS A 278 12.45 -8.38 6.05
CA CYS A 278 11.04 -8.36 5.72
C CYS A 278 10.20 -7.84 6.89
N GLU A 279 9.09 -7.16 6.56
CA GLU A 279 8.03 -6.82 7.50
C GLU A 279 6.90 -7.86 7.35
N PRO A 280 6.32 -8.34 8.46
CA PRO A 280 5.30 -9.40 8.39
C PRO A 280 3.95 -8.84 7.92
N LEU A 281 3.33 -9.52 6.96
CA LEU A 281 1.96 -9.32 6.52
C LEU A 281 1.17 -10.60 6.82
N SER A 282 0.18 -10.50 7.71
CA SER A 282 -0.75 -11.62 7.99
C SER A 282 -1.79 -11.72 6.87
N LEU A 283 -2.04 -12.95 6.42
CA LEU A 283 -3.01 -13.26 5.37
C LEU A 283 -3.89 -14.43 5.81
N LYS A 284 -5.22 -14.22 5.81
CA LYS A 284 -6.22 -15.17 6.29
C LYS A 284 -7.11 -15.68 5.17
N VAL A 285 -7.82 -16.77 5.43
CA VAL A 285 -8.85 -17.27 4.50
C VAL A 285 -9.85 -16.17 4.15
N GLY A 286 -10.15 -16.02 2.86
CA GLY A 286 -11.02 -14.96 2.32
C GLY A 286 -10.28 -13.67 1.95
N GLU A 287 -8.98 -13.58 2.22
CA GLU A 287 -8.12 -12.46 1.83
C GLU A 287 -7.16 -12.87 0.72
N PHE A 288 -6.63 -11.88 0.00
CA PHE A 288 -5.54 -12.07 -0.95
C PHE A 288 -4.48 -10.97 -0.81
N VAL A 289 -3.28 -11.26 -1.27
CA VAL A 289 -2.24 -10.28 -1.58
C VAL A 289 -1.72 -10.51 -2.99
N ALA A 290 -1.62 -9.44 -3.78
CA ALA A 290 -1.03 -9.45 -5.11
C ALA A 290 0.30 -8.69 -5.09
N PHE A 291 1.39 -9.30 -5.55
CA PHE A 291 2.72 -8.70 -5.64
C PHE A 291 3.04 -8.35 -7.09
N PHE A 292 3.34 -7.08 -7.35
CA PHE A 292 3.54 -6.55 -8.70
C PHE A 292 5.03 -6.48 -9.08
N PRO A 293 5.44 -7.09 -10.21
CA PRO A 293 6.81 -6.93 -10.69
C PRO A 293 7.10 -5.47 -11.10
N PRO A 294 8.34 -5.05 -11.06
CA PRO A 294 9.50 -5.73 -10.48
C PRO A 294 9.69 -5.43 -8.98
N TYR A 295 8.77 -4.69 -8.35
CA TYR A 295 8.95 -4.13 -7.01
C TYR A 295 8.25 -4.91 -5.89
N GLY A 296 7.41 -5.87 -6.24
CA GLY A 296 6.66 -6.72 -5.32
C GLY A 296 7.51 -7.81 -4.67
N GLY A 297 8.56 -7.41 -3.95
CA GLY A 297 9.40 -8.34 -3.22
C GLY A 297 8.68 -8.96 -2.03
N HIS A 298 8.73 -10.29 -1.89
CA HIS A 298 8.03 -11.00 -0.84
C HIS A 298 8.70 -12.31 -0.43
N ARG A 299 8.36 -12.79 0.78
CA ARG A 299 8.80 -14.07 1.34
C ARG A 299 7.57 -14.84 1.80
N PRO A 300 7.04 -15.75 0.98
CA PRO A 300 5.90 -16.58 1.34
C PRO A 300 6.31 -17.76 2.21
N GLY A 301 5.32 -18.49 2.74
CA GLY A 301 5.52 -19.74 3.46
C GLY A 301 5.98 -19.58 4.90
N CYS A 302 5.69 -18.44 5.54
CA CYS A 302 6.08 -18.17 6.92
C CYS A 302 4.89 -18.13 7.89
N THR A 303 5.20 -18.17 9.18
CA THR A 303 4.26 -17.96 10.29
C THR A 303 4.93 -17.24 11.44
N ILE A 304 4.21 -16.31 12.08
CA ILE A 304 4.60 -15.70 13.38
C ILE A 304 4.12 -16.53 14.57
N ALA A 305 3.32 -17.59 14.34
CA ALA A 305 2.90 -18.47 15.41
C ALA A 305 4.10 -19.23 15.98
N ALA A 306 4.17 -19.34 17.29
CA ALA A 306 5.24 -20.08 18.00
C ALA A 306 5.33 -21.55 17.56
N THR A 307 4.20 -22.14 17.18
CA THR A 307 4.12 -23.46 16.57
C THR A 307 3.45 -23.34 15.20
N PRO A 308 4.12 -23.77 14.11
CA PRO A 308 3.52 -23.74 12.80
C PRO A 308 2.18 -24.49 12.77
N PRO A 309 1.12 -23.89 12.17
CA PRO A 309 -0.17 -24.56 12.06
C PRO A 309 -0.06 -25.80 11.18
N LYS A 310 -0.74 -26.86 11.56
CA LYS A 310 -0.88 -28.07 10.74
C LYS A 310 -2.00 -27.88 9.71
N GLY A 311 -1.80 -28.44 8.51
CA GLY A 311 -2.85 -28.44 7.49
C GLY A 311 -3.04 -27.11 6.77
N TYR A 312 -2.03 -26.21 6.81
CA TYR A 312 -2.06 -25.01 5.98
C TYR A 312 -2.11 -25.36 4.50
N ARG A 313 -2.96 -24.64 3.77
CA ARG A 313 -3.13 -24.82 2.33
C ARG A 313 -3.38 -23.48 1.65
N LYS A 314 -2.78 -23.26 0.49
CA LYS A 314 -2.90 -22.02 -0.26
C LYS A 314 -3.03 -22.21 -1.76
N VAL A 315 -3.49 -21.16 -2.41
CA VAL A 315 -3.37 -20.95 -3.84
C VAL A 315 -2.46 -19.75 -4.11
N CYS A 316 -1.58 -19.88 -5.10
CA CYS A 316 -0.86 -18.77 -5.70
C CYS A 316 -1.28 -18.68 -7.17
N VAL A 317 -2.04 -17.62 -7.53
CA VAL A 317 -2.42 -17.37 -8.92
C VAL A 317 -1.36 -16.51 -9.56
N LYS A 318 -0.72 -17.03 -10.61
CA LYS A 318 0.24 -16.34 -11.47
C LYS A 318 -0.51 -15.62 -12.58
N VAL A 319 -0.37 -14.31 -12.66
CA VAL A 319 -1.01 -13.45 -13.66
C VAL A 319 0.06 -12.74 -14.45
N LYS A 320 0.05 -12.90 -15.77
CA LYS A 320 1.04 -12.26 -16.66
C LYS A 320 0.99 -10.75 -16.49
N ALA A 321 2.13 -10.14 -16.16
CA ALA A 321 2.30 -8.70 -16.13
C ALA A 321 2.26 -8.12 -17.56
N VAL A 322 1.72 -6.88 -17.70
CA VAL A 322 1.62 -6.14 -18.97
C VAL A 322 2.40 -4.86 -18.89
#